data_86bf30ab4898b6dc07a5acc193b16542
#
_entry.id   86bf30ab4898b6dc07a5acc193b16542
#
_cell.length_a   1.000
_cell.length_b   1.000
_cell.length_c   1.000
_cell.angle_alpha   90.00
_cell.angle_beta   90.00
_cell.angle_gamma   90.00
#
_symmetry.space_group_name_H-M   'P 1'
#
loop_
_entity.id
_entity.type
_entity.pdbx_description
1 polymer ?
#
loop_
_entity_poly.entity_id
_entity_poly.type
_entity_poly.pdbx_seq_one_letter_code
_entity_poly.pdbx_strand_id
1 'polypeptide(L)'
;GKKIPGVKFARDPMGPPFQVNFIRGQRVIQMSAAVSEDGQARMIPVMFDDASTPDKPRRNASVEAWARYKEACKARRLSVRGVECINEMRSHMDKDRALWVAVDGSYTNRTVLNNLPDDTVLIGRIRSDAKLYYLPAASSTTGAGRKRLYGIPAPTPEEIRTDEAIPWQTVNAYTSGKMHEFRVKTMKYLRWRGSGKQHTLQVMIIAPLRYRLSKGSHLLYRDPAYLICTDPEIPANQLLQAYLWRWGIETNFRDEKTLLGTGEAQVRNPASVKAVPQMMVASYALLLLAGIKLWGVKGMPQSRNIPKWQTLNKKYRASTNDLIKQLRSELWADSIASTNYSDFVSKQNSNRSLFNIKIPAFSAVLHVNTG
;
A
#
# COMPACT_ATOMS: atom_id res chain seq x y z
N GLY A 1 -0.90 -25.98 10.56
CA GLY A 1 -0.26 -27.25 10.32
C GLY A 1 1.15 -27.14 9.80
N LYS A 2 2.04 -28.04 10.17
CA LYS A 2 3.47 -28.03 9.77
C LYS A 2 3.71 -28.15 8.25
N LYS A 3 2.70 -28.43 7.43
CA LYS A 3 2.85 -28.78 6.01
C LYS A 3 1.98 -27.92 5.07
N ILE A 4 1.73 -26.65 5.39
CA ILE A 4 1.05 -25.76 4.44
C ILE A 4 2.09 -25.26 3.43
N PRO A 5 1.90 -25.46 2.11
CA PRO A 5 2.80 -24.95 1.09
C PRO A 5 3.01 -23.44 1.20
N GLY A 6 4.24 -22.97 0.99
CA GLY A 6 4.57 -21.54 1.04
C GLY A 6 4.65 -20.91 2.44
N VAL A 7 4.13 -21.59 3.48
CA VAL A 7 4.22 -21.10 4.87
C VAL A 7 5.57 -21.45 5.47
N LYS A 8 6.33 -20.45 5.86
CA LYS A 8 7.70 -20.59 6.41
C LYS A 8 7.92 -19.69 7.61
N PHE A 9 8.98 -19.96 8.34
CA PHE A 9 9.49 -19.02 9.33
C PHE A 9 10.24 -17.89 8.60
N ALA A 10 9.89 -16.68 8.90
CA ALA A 10 10.56 -15.47 8.45
C ALA A 10 10.85 -14.57 9.65
N ARG A 11 11.88 -13.73 9.53
CA ARG A 11 12.14 -12.71 10.54
C ARG A 11 10.94 -11.75 10.56
N ASP A 12 10.44 -11.45 11.74
CA ASP A 12 9.40 -10.44 11.93
C ASP A 12 9.98 -9.04 11.65
N PRO A 13 9.52 -8.34 10.61
CA PRO A 13 10.00 -6.99 10.31
C PRO A 13 9.57 -5.96 11.36
N MET A 14 8.54 -6.26 12.16
CA MET A 14 8.03 -5.41 13.23
C MET A 14 8.64 -5.75 14.60
N GLY A 15 9.45 -6.79 14.66
CA GLY A 15 10.14 -7.19 15.89
C GLY A 15 11.22 -6.19 16.32
N PRO A 16 11.58 -6.15 17.60
CA PRO A 16 12.63 -5.29 18.11
C PRO A 16 13.94 -5.51 17.35
N PRO A 17 14.72 -4.46 17.05
CA PRO A 17 15.92 -4.57 16.21
C PRO A 17 17.01 -5.47 16.83
N PHE A 18 17.00 -5.64 18.15
CA PHE A 18 17.99 -6.43 18.90
C PHE A 18 17.55 -7.86 19.23
N GLN A 19 16.29 -8.22 18.92
CA GLN A 19 15.78 -9.58 19.11
C GLN A 19 15.40 -10.18 17.77
N VAL A 20 15.85 -11.42 17.53
CA VAL A 20 15.48 -12.16 16.33
C VAL A 20 14.15 -12.87 16.60
N ASN A 21 13.06 -12.22 16.31
CA ASN A 21 11.74 -12.83 16.33
C ASN A 21 11.44 -13.47 14.98
N PHE A 22 10.97 -14.72 15.02
CA PHE A 22 10.48 -15.40 13.84
C PHE A 22 8.98 -15.51 13.89
N ILE A 23 8.33 -15.07 12.82
CA ILE A 23 6.91 -15.32 12.56
C ILE A 23 6.78 -16.44 11.54
N ARG A 24 5.73 -17.23 11.66
CA ARG A 24 5.38 -18.25 10.68
C ARG A 24 4.25 -17.74 9.82
N GLY A 25 4.50 -17.60 8.53
CA GLY A 25 3.51 -17.06 7.60
C GLY A 25 3.86 -17.30 6.15
N GLN A 26 2.95 -16.90 5.29
CA GLN A 26 3.14 -16.84 3.85
C GLN A 26 3.53 -15.41 3.47
N ARG A 27 4.55 -15.27 2.64
CA ARG A 27 4.95 -13.96 2.12
C ARG A 27 4.18 -13.68 0.84
N VAL A 28 3.54 -12.52 0.80
CA VAL A 28 2.75 -12.07 -0.34
C VAL A 28 3.27 -10.73 -0.85
N ILE A 29 2.94 -10.40 -2.10
CA ILE A 29 3.11 -9.08 -2.69
C ILE A 29 1.75 -8.57 -3.13
N GLN A 30 1.49 -7.29 -2.88
CA GLN A 30 0.26 -6.63 -3.29
C GLN A 30 0.58 -5.31 -3.98
N MET A 31 -0.15 -5.03 -5.07
CA MET A 31 -0.24 -3.73 -5.68
C MET A 31 -1.66 -3.22 -5.55
N SER A 32 -1.81 -1.94 -5.24
CA SER A 32 -3.12 -1.29 -5.13
C SER A 32 -3.15 -0.02 -5.95
N ALA A 33 -4.24 0.20 -6.69
CA ALA A 33 -4.48 1.44 -7.42
C ALA A 33 -5.17 2.47 -6.53
N ALA A 34 -4.74 3.72 -6.62
CA ALA A 34 -5.38 4.83 -5.92
C ALA A 34 -6.54 5.37 -6.75
N VAL A 35 -7.77 5.23 -6.25
CA VAL A 35 -8.94 5.96 -6.77
C VAL A 35 -9.13 7.19 -5.89
N SER A 36 -8.92 8.38 -6.45
CA SER A 36 -8.83 9.61 -5.68
C SER A 36 -9.90 10.64 -6.07
N GLU A 37 -10.30 11.43 -5.07
CA GLU A 37 -11.22 12.54 -5.18
C GLU A 37 -10.81 13.62 -4.17
N ASP A 38 -10.51 14.84 -4.62
CA ASP A 38 -10.09 15.99 -3.80
C ASP A 38 -9.01 15.65 -2.76
N GLY A 39 -7.96 14.96 -3.18
CA GLY A 39 -6.82 14.57 -2.33
C GLY A 39 -7.05 13.32 -1.47
N GLN A 40 -8.29 12.91 -1.24
CA GLN A 40 -8.59 11.63 -0.62
C GLN A 40 -8.41 10.49 -1.62
N ALA A 41 -7.94 9.35 -1.18
CA ALA A 41 -7.89 8.14 -2.01
C ALA A 41 -8.37 6.90 -1.26
N ARG A 42 -8.95 5.98 -2.01
CA ARG A 42 -9.11 4.58 -1.62
C ARG A 42 -8.12 3.75 -2.43
N MET A 43 -7.34 2.97 -1.74
CA MET A 43 -6.43 2.03 -2.37
C MET A 43 -7.20 0.75 -2.67
N ILE A 44 -7.33 0.42 -3.95
CA ILE A 44 -8.01 -0.78 -4.42
C ILE A 44 -6.98 -1.82 -4.79
N PRO A 45 -6.93 -2.99 -4.14
CA PRO A 45 -6.04 -4.07 -4.55
C PRO A 45 -6.31 -4.47 -6.01
N VAL A 46 -5.27 -4.40 -6.84
CA VAL A 46 -5.36 -4.77 -8.26
C VAL A 46 -4.53 -6.01 -8.58
N MET A 47 -3.54 -6.30 -7.75
CA MET A 47 -2.70 -7.49 -7.86
C MET A 47 -2.37 -8.01 -6.46
N PHE A 48 -2.48 -9.32 -6.29
CA PHE A 48 -2.11 -10.02 -5.06
C PHE A 48 -1.54 -11.40 -5.43
N ASP A 49 -0.29 -11.65 -5.08
CA ASP A 49 0.34 -12.93 -5.41
C ASP A 49 1.26 -13.46 -4.31
N ASP A 50 1.51 -14.76 -4.38
CA ASP A 50 2.46 -15.44 -3.51
C ASP A 50 3.90 -15.00 -3.83
N ALA A 51 4.61 -14.55 -2.83
CA ALA A 51 6.02 -14.18 -2.90
C ALA A 51 6.90 -15.09 -2.02
N SER A 52 6.41 -16.29 -1.73
CA SER A 52 7.12 -17.26 -0.88
C SER A 52 8.47 -17.65 -1.47
N THR A 53 9.47 -17.81 -0.61
CA THR A 53 10.79 -18.28 -1.02
C THR A 53 10.76 -19.76 -1.38
N PRO A 54 11.59 -20.23 -2.33
CA PRO A 54 11.72 -21.66 -2.65
C PRO A 54 12.13 -22.50 -1.43
N ASP A 55 11.81 -23.79 -1.47
CA ASP A 55 12.23 -24.72 -0.43
C ASP A 55 13.71 -24.99 -0.50
N LYS A 56 14.36 -24.86 0.67
CA LYS A 56 15.80 -25.12 0.77
C LYS A 56 16.07 -26.62 0.64
N PRO A 57 17.01 -27.04 -0.22
CA PRO A 57 17.40 -28.44 -0.36
C PRO A 57 17.95 -29.01 0.96
N ARG A 58 17.91 -30.31 1.10
CA ARG A 58 18.56 -31.00 2.21
C ARG A 58 20.07 -30.73 2.17
N ARG A 59 20.75 -30.82 3.34
CA ARG A 59 22.19 -30.51 3.46
C ARG A 59 23.05 -31.38 2.52
N ASN A 60 22.64 -32.60 2.30
CA ASN A 60 23.32 -33.59 1.42
C ASN A 60 22.76 -33.65 0.00
N ALA A 61 22.01 -32.65 -0.44
CA ALA A 61 21.49 -32.59 -1.80
C ALA A 61 22.62 -32.32 -2.81
N SER A 62 22.39 -32.72 -4.07
CA SER A 62 23.37 -32.55 -5.15
C SER A 62 23.69 -31.07 -5.43
N VAL A 63 24.84 -30.84 -6.09
CA VAL A 63 25.28 -29.50 -6.50
C VAL A 63 24.24 -28.85 -7.42
N GLU A 64 23.63 -29.65 -8.31
CA GLU A 64 22.59 -29.18 -9.23
C GLU A 64 21.31 -28.76 -8.49
N ALA A 65 20.93 -29.47 -7.41
CA ALA A 65 19.78 -29.10 -6.58
C ALA A 65 20.04 -27.75 -5.87
N TRP A 66 21.25 -27.54 -5.39
CA TRP A 66 21.62 -26.25 -4.79
C TRP A 66 21.71 -25.13 -5.83
N ALA A 67 22.18 -25.41 -7.05
CA ALA A 67 22.21 -24.42 -8.13
C ALA A 67 20.78 -24.00 -8.52
N ARG A 68 19.88 -24.95 -8.73
CA ARG A 68 18.45 -24.68 -9.01
C ARG A 68 17.79 -23.87 -7.88
N TYR A 69 18.06 -24.21 -6.63
CA TYR A 69 17.54 -23.44 -5.49
C TYR A 69 18.04 -21.98 -5.49
N LYS A 70 19.33 -21.76 -5.73
CA LYS A 70 19.90 -20.41 -5.81
C LYS A 70 19.26 -19.58 -6.93
N GLU A 71 19.01 -20.20 -8.09
CA GLU A 71 18.39 -19.57 -9.25
C GLU A 71 16.91 -19.21 -8.94
N ALA A 72 16.16 -20.17 -8.39
CA ALA A 72 14.80 -19.94 -7.94
C ALA A 72 14.70 -18.83 -6.86
N CYS A 73 15.68 -18.75 -5.96
CA CYS A 73 15.75 -17.67 -4.98
C CYS A 73 16.00 -16.29 -5.62
N LYS A 74 16.81 -16.24 -6.69
CA LYS A 74 17.02 -14.99 -7.42
C LYS A 74 15.74 -14.53 -8.12
N ALA A 75 15.07 -15.46 -8.84
CA ALA A 75 13.81 -15.17 -9.54
C ALA A 75 12.70 -14.74 -8.60
N ARG A 76 12.66 -15.25 -7.35
CA ARG A 76 11.63 -14.91 -6.36
C ARG A 76 12.03 -13.80 -5.37
N ARG A 77 13.05 -13.00 -5.67
CA ARG A 77 13.33 -11.80 -4.88
C ARG A 77 12.19 -10.81 -4.98
N LEU A 78 11.84 -10.16 -3.88
CA LEU A 78 10.75 -9.17 -3.87
C LEU A 78 10.95 -8.06 -4.89
N SER A 79 12.18 -7.61 -5.10
CA SER A 79 12.48 -6.60 -6.12
C SER A 79 12.21 -7.09 -7.55
N VAL A 80 12.45 -8.37 -7.85
CA VAL A 80 12.13 -8.98 -9.17
C VAL A 80 10.62 -9.12 -9.32
N ARG A 81 9.96 -9.66 -8.29
CA ARG A 81 8.49 -9.76 -8.28
C ARG A 81 7.81 -8.38 -8.40
N GLY A 82 8.36 -7.36 -7.73
CA GLY A 82 7.89 -5.99 -7.88
C GLY A 82 7.99 -5.45 -9.31
N VAL A 83 9.09 -5.75 -9.99
CA VAL A 83 9.25 -5.41 -11.43
C VAL A 83 8.19 -6.13 -12.29
N GLU A 84 7.97 -7.42 -12.05
CA GLU A 84 6.95 -8.18 -12.77
C GLU A 84 5.55 -7.56 -12.58
N CYS A 85 5.17 -7.21 -11.34
CA CYS A 85 3.91 -6.53 -11.06
C CYS A 85 3.80 -5.17 -11.75
N ILE A 86 4.88 -4.37 -11.77
CA ILE A 86 4.88 -3.07 -12.44
C ILE A 86 4.71 -3.24 -13.96
N ASN A 87 5.43 -4.18 -14.58
CA ASN A 87 5.32 -4.46 -16.01
C ASN A 87 3.93 -4.97 -16.38
N GLU A 88 3.37 -5.87 -15.59
CA GLU A 88 2.01 -6.39 -15.79
C GLU A 88 0.98 -5.26 -15.69
N MET A 89 1.08 -4.41 -14.65
CA MET A 89 0.20 -3.24 -14.52
C MET A 89 0.33 -2.30 -15.71
N ARG A 90 1.56 -2.01 -16.17
CA ARG A 90 1.81 -1.16 -17.33
C ARG A 90 1.19 -1.73 -18.61
N SER A 91 1.21 -3.06 -18.78
CA SER A 91 0.62 -3.72 -19.95
C SER A 91 -0.90 -3.60 -20.04
N HIS A 92 -1.57 -3.35 -18.93
CA HIS A 92 -3.01 -3.13 -18.85
C HIS A 92 -3.43 -1.66 -18.96
N MET A 93 -2.47 -0.73 -19.08
CA MET A 93 -2.76 0.69 -19.21
C MET A 93 -2.60 1.17 -20.64
N ASP A 94 -3.38 2.19 -20.99
CA ASP A 94 -3.24 2.89 -22.26
C ASP A 94 -1.84 3.50 -22.39
N LYS A 95 -1.32 3.57 -23.62
CA LYS A 95 0.05 4.01 -23.91
C LYS A 95 0.27 5.48 -23.61
N ASP A 96 -0.78 6.29 -23.72
CA ASP A 96 -0.77 7.74 -23.50
C ASP A 96 -0.88 8.14 -22.02
N ARG A 97 -1.04 7.16 -21.12
CA ARG A 97 -1.15 7.39 -19.68
C ARG A 97 0.13 6.94 -18.95
N ALA A 98 0.76 7.86 -18.24
CA ALA A 98 1.88 7.53 -17.37
C ALA A 98 1.43 6.73 -16.12
N LEU A 99 2.16 5.68 -15.80
CA LEU A 99 1.98 4.92 -14.57
C LEU A 99 2.83 5.51 -13.44
N TRP A 100 2.21 5.96 -12.37
CA TRP A 100 2.91 6.40 -11.17
C TRP A 100 2.88 5.30 -10.11
N VAL A 101 4.06 4.88 -9.67
CA VAL A 101 4.22 3.78 -8.69
C VAL A 101 4.89 4.32 -7.43
N ALA A 102 4.12 4.44 -6.35
CA ALA A 102 4.67 4.76 -5.04
C ALA A 102 5.04 3.47 -4.30
N VAL A 103 6.32 3.34 -3.95
CA VAL A 103 6.89 2.12 -3.38
C VAL A 103 7.47 2.33 -1.99
N ASP A 104 7.57 1.23 -1.23
CA ASP A 104 8.36 1.21 0.00
C ASP A 104 9.86 1.23 -0.29
N GLY A 105 10.67 1.63 0.70
CA GLY A 105 12.13 1.71 0.56
C GLY A 105 12.81 0.43 0.09
N SER A 106 12.22 -0.72 0.40
CA SER A 106 12.72 -2.03 -0.06
C SER A 106 12.67 -2.21 -1.59
N TYR A 107 11.76 -1.51 -2.28
CA TYR A 107 11.64 -1.52 -3.74
C TYR A 107 12.36 -0.35 -4.40
N THR A 108 12.85 0.61 -3.63
CA THR A 108 13.68 1.70 -4.16
C THR A 108 15.12 1.21 -4.30
N ASN A 109 15.38 0.41 -5.30
CA ASN A 109 16.67 -0.24 -5.51
C ASN A 109 17.01 -0.40 -6.99
N ARG A 110 18.28 -0.76 -7.24
CA ARG A 110 18.83 -0.92 -8.59
C ARG A 110 18.03 -1.87 -9.47
N THR A 111 17.54 -2.99 -8.93
CA THR A 111 16.80 -4.00 -9.69
C THR A 111 15.50 -3.42 -10.22
N VAL A 112 14.75 -2.71 -9.39
CA VAL A 112 13.48 -2.10 -9.79
C VAL A 112 13.73 -0.96 -10.77
N LEU A 113 14.60 -0.01 -10.42
CA LEU A 113 14.87 1.17 -11.25
C LEU A 113 15.43 0.83 -12.63
N ASN A 114 16.30 -0.20 -12.73
CA ASN A 114 16.83 -0.62 -14.04
C ASN A 114 15.79 -1.26 -14.97
N ASN A 115 14.71 -1.75 -14.43
CA ASN A 115 13.71 -2.52 -15.16
C ASN A 115 12.33 -1.85 -15.14
N LEU A 116 12.29 -0.53 -14.85
CA LEU A 116 11.05 0.22 -15.02
C LEU A 116 10.68 0.25 -16.51
N PRO A 117 9.43 -0.07 -16.86
CA PRO A 117 8.94 0.10 -18.22
C PRO A 117 8.87 1.60 -18.59
N ASP A 118 8.78 1.88 -19.86
CA ASP A 118 8.59 3.24 -20.37
C ASP A 118 7.29 3.84 -19.81
N ASP A 119 7.22 5.17 -19.75
CA ASP A 119 6.11 5.94 -19.20
C ASP A 119 5.71 5.53 -17.78
N THR A 120 6.72 5.12 -17.00
CA THR A 120 6.53 4.76 -15.60
C THR A 120 7.38 5.63 -14.69
N VAL A 121 6.72 6.29 -13.76
CA VAL A 121 7.33 7.11 -12.71
C VAL A 121 7.34 6.34 -11.41
N LEU A 122 8.52 6.21 -10.80
CA LEU A 122 8.68 5.61 -9.49
C LEU A 122 8.92 6.70 -8.43
N ILE A 123 8.13 6.62 -7.35
CA ILE A 123 8.28 7.44 -6.15
C ILE A 123 8.60 6.51 -4.98
N GLY A 124 9.74 6.71 -4.32
CA GLY A 124 10.14 5.80 -3.25
C GLY A 124 11.09 6.42 -2.23
N ARG A 125 11.22 5.79 -1.07
CA ARG A 125 12.13 6.25 -0.02
C ARG A 125 13.57 5.85 -0.33
N ILE A 126 14.51 6.76 -0.03
CA ILE A 126 15.95 6.49 -0.02
C ILE A 126 16.52 6.76 1.38
N ARG A 127 17.76 6.36 1.58
CA ARG A 127 18.50 6.61 2.81
C ARG A 127 18.97 8.06 2.89
N SER A 128 19.13 8.55 4.10
CA SER A 128 19.67 9.89 4.38
C SER A 128 21.08 10.11 3.83
N ASP A 129 21.89 9.03 3.74
CA ASP A 129 23.28 9.01 3.28
C ASP A 129 23.44 8.61 1.80
N ALA A 130 22.34 8.63 1.00
CA ALA A 130 22.37 8.23 -0.39
C ALA A 130 23.34 9.10 -1.21
N LYS A 131 24.22 8.47 -1.99
CA LYS A 131 25.23 9.16 -2.81
C LYS A 131 24.58 9.71 -4.08
N LEU A 132 24.37 11.01 -4.09
CA LEU A 132 23.78 11.78 -5.18
C LEU A 132 24.87 12.47 -6.00
N TYR A 133 24.55 12.75 -7.25
CA TYR A 133 25.43 13.42 -8.21
C TYR A 133 24.62 14.38 -9.06
N TYR A 134 25.22 15.48 -9.46
CA TYR A 134 24.68 16.32 -10.52
C TYR A 134 24.79 15.61 -11.88
N LEU A 135 24.09 16.10 -12.87
CA LEU A 135 24.24 15.63 -14.24
C LEU A 135 25.66 15.93 -14.76
N PRO A 136 26.24 15.06 -15.60
CA PRO A 136 27.54 15.35 -16.21
C PRO A 136 27.43 16.59 -17.11
N ALA A 137 28.45 17.42 -17.11
CA ALA A 137 28.53 18.57 -18.02
C ALA A 137 28.52 18.09 -19.49
N ALA A 138 27.87 18.86 -20.37
CA ALA A 138 27.76 18.54 -21.80
C ALA A 138 29.12 18.34 -22.48
N SER A 139 30.12 19.14 -22.10
CA SER A 139 31.49 19.03 -22.60
C SER A 139 32.21 17.71 -22.25
N SER A 140 31.79 17.05 -21.18
CA SER A 140 32.37 15.76 -20.75
C SER A 140 31.83 14.55 -21.54
N THR A 141 30.90 14.76 -22.47
CA THR A 141 30.25 13.69 -23.24
C THR A 141 30.70 13.61 -24.69
N THR A 142 31.57 14.53 -25.14
CA THR A 142 32.00 14.67 -26.56
C THR A 142 33.31 13.94 -26.91
N GLY A 143 34.02 13.38 -25.95
CA GLY A 143 35.27 12.64 -26.17
C GLY A 143 35.09 11.20 -26.59
N ALA A 144 36.12 10.59 -27.22
CA ALA A 144 36.18 9.17 -27.48
C ALA A 144 36.24 8.41 -26.14
N GLY A 145 35.43 7.35 -25.99
CA GLY A 145 35.42 6.49 -24.81
C GLY A 145 34.05 6.39 -24.11
N ARG A 146 34.03 5.75 -22.96
CA ARG A 146 32.79 5.56 -22.19
C ARG A 146 32.29 6.88 -21.61
N LYS A 147 31.11 7.31 -22.01
CA LYS A 147 30.47 8.53 -21.50
C LYS A 147 30.33 8.51 -19.97
N ARG A 148 30.67 9.63 -19.34
CA ARG A 148 30.47 9.79 -17.90
C ARG A 148 28.99 9.72 -17.55
N LEU A 149 28.66 8.88 -16.58
CA LEU A 149 27.27 8.72 -16.11
C LEU A 149 26.91 9.73 -15.02
N TYR A 150 27.88 10.21 -14.26
CA TYR A 150 27.70 11.07 -13.10
C TYR A 150 28.58 12.31 -13.24
N GLY A 151 28.04 13.46 -12.89
CA GLY A 151 28.78 14.70 -12.74
C GLY A 151 29.55 14.76 -11.42
N ILE A 152 29.72 15.96 -10.90
CA ILE A 152 30.32 16.17 -9.57
C ILE A 152 29.36 15.62 -8.48
N PRO A 153 29.89 15.24 -7.31
CA PRO A 153 29.07 14.85 -6.16
C PRO A 153 28.08 15.97 -5.79
N ALA A 154 26.84 15.59 -5.56
CA ALA A 154 25.81 16.46 -5.01
C ALA A 154 25.65 16.16 -3.50
N PRO A 155 25.07 17.08 -2.72
CA PRO A 155 24.80 16.85 -1.31
C PRO A 155 23.94 15.59 -1.09
N THR A 156 24.18 14.90 -0.02
CA THR A 156 23.31 13.79 0.43
C THR A 156 21.94 14.32 0.85
N PRO A 157 20.89 13.49 0.90
CA PRO A 157 19.57 13.94 1.36
C PRO A 157 19.60 14.59 2.76
N GLU A 158 20.47 14.12 3.66
CA GLU A 158 20.64 14.72 4.97
C GLU A 158 21.33 16.09 4.92
N GLU A 159 22.36 16.24 4.09
CA GLU A 159 23.01 17.52 3.89
C GLU A 159 22.03 18.55 3.26
N ILE A 160 21.19 18.14 2.31
CA ILE A 160 20.11 18.99 1.77
C ILE A 160 19.14 19.41 2.88
N ARG A 161 18.82 18.51 3.80
CA ARG A 161 17.92 18.80 4.92
C ARG A 161 18.48 19.90 5.82
N THR A 162 19.74 19.82 6.15
CA THR A 162 20.43 20.73 7.07
C THR A 162 20.95 22.01 6.43
N ASP A 163 21.10 22.04 5.12
CA ASP A 163 21.60 23.21 4.38
C ASP A 163 20.58 24.39 4.47
N GLU A 164 20.93 25.44 5.15
CA GLU A 164 20.10 26.64 5.29
C GLU A 164 19.96 27.47 4.01
N ALA A 165 20.88 27.29 3.06
CA ALA A 165 20.81 27.97 1.74
C ALA A 165 19.65 27.42 0.89
N ILE A 166 19.18 26.21 1.15
CA ILE A 166 18.02 25.62 0.47
C ILE A 166 16.76 25.91 1.30
N PRO A 167 15.84 26.75 0.82
CA PRO A 167 14.67 27.13 1.60
C PRO A 167 13.67 25.98 1.72
N TRP A 168 12.99 25.92 2.87
CA TRP A 168 11.83 25.07 3.06
C TRP A 168 10.63 25.64 2.33
N GLN A 169 9.94 24.80 1.57
CA GLN A 169 8.67 25.10 0.92
C GLN A 169 7.54 24.49 1.73
N THR A 170 6.41 25.20 1.86
CA THR A 170 5.18 24.66 2.44
C THR A 170 4.33 24.01 1.35
N VAL A 171 3.98 22.77 1.55
CA VAL A 171 3.17 21.97 0.63
C VAL A 171 1.98 21.39 1.39
N ASN A 172 0.78 21.58 0.84
CA ASN A 172 -0.43 21.00 1.39
C ASN A 172 -0.69 19.63 0.78
N ALA A 173 -0.97 18.64 1.64
CA ALA A 173 -1.35 17.31 1.21
C ALA A 173 -2.37 16.69 2.18
N TYR A 174 -3.24 15.84 1.63
CA TYR A 174 -4.30 15.18 2.40
C TYR A 174 -3.77 13.89 3.02
N THR A 175 -3.91 13.76 4.32
CA THR A 175 -3.62 12.52 5.07
C THR A 175 -4.41 12.47 6.37
N SER A 176 -4.67 11.28 6.88
CA SER A 176 -5.37 11.08 8.16
C SER A 176 -6.72 11.83 8.26
N GLY A 177 -7.44 11.93 7.14
CA GLY A 177 -8.79 12.50 7.11
C GLY A 177 -8.86 14.02 6.94
N LYS A 178 -7.74 14.73 6.77
CA LYS A 178 -7.70 16.19 6.60
C LYS A 178 -6.49 16.66 5.80
N MET A 179 -6.53 17.91 5.36
CA MET A 179 -5.37 18.59 4.80
C MET A 179 -4.36 18.93 5.90
N HIS A 180 -3.09 18.70 5.59
CA HIS A 180 -1.97 19.05 6.45
C HIS A 180 -0.93 19.84 5.66
N GLU A 181 -0.28 20.75 6.36
CA GLU A 181 0.89 21.45 5.87
C GLU A 181 2.15 20.63 6.13
N PHE A 182 2.95 20.46 5.10
CA PHE A 182 4.26 19.81 5.15
C PHE A 182 5.33 20.80 4.74
N ARG A 183 6.43 20.80 5.47
CA ARG A 183 7.64 21.51 5.04
C ARG A 183 8.50 20.56 4.26
N VAL A 184 8.83 20.93 3.04
CA VAL A 184 9.65 20.11 2.15
C VAL A 184 10.80 20.92 1.55
N LYS A 185 11.89 20.25 1.21
CA LYS A 185 12.93 20.76 0.31
C LYS A 185 12.97 19.87 -0.90
N THR A 186 13.21 20.44 -2.07
CA THR A 186 13.32 19.68 -3.31
C THR A 186 14.60 20.05 -4.05
N MET A 187 15.26 19.05 -4.62
CA MET A 187 16.39 19.24 -5.54
C MET A 187 16.17 18.37 -6.76
N LYS A 188 16.25 18.97 -7.94
CA LYS A 188 15.95 18.34 -9.22
C LYS A 188 17.23 18.02 -10.02
N TYR A 189 17.07 17.23 -11.06
CA TYR A 189 18.11 16.88 -12.04
C TYR A 189 19.34 16.23 -11.42
N LEU A 190 19.09 15.35 -10.46
CA LEU A 190 20.12 14.57 -9.79
C LEU A 190 20.22 13.16 -10.38
N ARG A 191 21.32 12.50 -10.11
CA ARG A 191 21.53 11.07 -10.30
C ARG A 191 21.88 10.40 -9.00
N TRP A 192 21.38 9.21 -8.81
CA TRP A 192 21.69 8.41 -7.64
C TRP A 192 22.51 7.18 -8.03
N ARG A 193 23.67 6.99 -7.40
CA ARG A 193 24.54 5.84 -7.69
C ARG A 193 23.84 4.50 -7.46
N GLY A 194 22.90 4.43 -6.54
CA GLY A 194 22.11 3.25 -6.25
C GLY A 194 21.06 2.90 -7.31
N SER A 195 20.70 3.80 -8.22
CA SER A 195 19.70 3.53 -9.27
C SER A 195 20.21 2.63 -10.39
N GLY A 196 21.51 2.65 -10.67
CA GLY A 196 22.14 1.85 -11.71
C GLY A 196 21.91 2.33 -13.15
N LYS A 197 20.71 2.75 -13.51
CA LYS A 197 20.38 3.43 -14.79
C LYS A 197 20.56 4.94 -14.67
N GLN A 198 20.60 5.60 -15.81
CA GLN A 198 20.75 7.06 -15.91
C GLN A 198 19.41 7.78 -15.70
N HIS A 199 18.67 7.41 -14.65
CA HIS A 199 17.49 8.18 -14.32
C HIS A 199 17.89 9.57 -13.83
N THR A 200 17.27 10.59 -14.41
CA THR A 200 17.28 11.93 -13.85
C THR A 200 16.21 11.98 -12.76
N LEU A 201 16.62 12.37 -11.57
CA LEU A 201 15.78 12.25 -10.38
C LEU A 201 15.48 13.62 -9.79
N GLN A 202 14.31 13.71 -9.17
CA GLN A 202 14.01 14.70 -8.14
C GLN A 202 14.17 14.03 -6.77
N VAL A 203 14.80 14.73 -5.84
CA VAL A 203 14.87 14.34 -4.42
C VAL A 203 14.00 15.29 -3.63
N MET A 204 13.16 14.74 -2.76
CA MET A 204 12.33 15.51 -1.84
C MET A 204 12.65 15.10 -0.39
N ILE A 205 12.89 16.09 0.43
CA ILE A 205 13.08 15.93 1.87
C ILE A 205 11.84 16.45 2.58
N ILE A 206 11.22 15.62 3.40
CA ILE A 206 10.08 15.99 4.25
C ILE A 206 10.62 16.25 5.66
N ALA A 207 10.35 17.42 6.20
CA ALA A 207 10.75 17.79 7.55
C ALA A 207 10.13 16.86 8.61
N PRO A 208 10.78 16.71 9.78
CA PRO A 208 10.18 16.03 10.91
C PRO A 208 8.80 16.58 11.23
N LEU A 209 7.82 15.69 11.38
CA LEU A 209 6.44 16.06 11.68
C LEU A 209 6.20 15.97 13.19
N ARG A 210 5.62 17.03 13.74
CA ARG A 210 5.15 17.05 15.13
C ARG A 210 3.83 16.28 15.24
N TYR A 211 3.70 15.43 16.24
CA TYR A 211 2.44 14.77 16.53
C TYR A 211 2.27 14.48 18.02
N ARG A 212 1.03 14.25 18.43
CA ARG A 212 0.68 13.79 19.77
C ARG A 212 -0.15 12.52 19.67
N LEU A 213 0.06 11.57 20.55
CA LEU A 213 -0.71 10.32 20.60
C LEU A 213 -2.15 10.58 21.06
N SER A 214 -2.32 11.49 22.01
CA SER A 214 -3.61 11.95 22.53
C SER A 214 -3.56 13.43 22.90
N LYS A 215 -4.74 14.03 23.08
CA LYS A 215 -4.84 15.42 23.55
C LYS A 215 -4.17 15.52 24.93
N GLY A 216 -3.15 16.38 25.06
CA GLY A 216 -2.38 16.55 26.30
C GLY A 216 -1.14 15.65 26.45
N SER A 217 -0.92 14.65 25.60
CA SER A 217 0.32 13.86 25.64
C SER A 217 1.55 14.67 25.19
N HIS A 218 2.75 14.17 25.51
CA HIS A 218 4.00 14.76 25.07
C HIS A 218 4.04 14.94 23.55
N LEU A 219 4.68 16.01 23.11
CA LEU A 219 4.93 16.28 21.70
C LEU A 219 6.02 15.32 21.22
N LEU A 220 5.68 14.53 20.21
CA LEU A 220 6.58 13.61 19.54
C LEU A 220 6.91 14.12 18.14
N TYR A 221 8.02 13.65 17.60
CA TYR A 221 8.47 13.97 16.25
C TYR A 221 8.64 12.67 15.48
N ARG A 222 8.12 12.64 14.25
CA ARG A 222 8.47 11.60 13.29
C ARG A 222 9.80 11.97 12.65
N ASP A 223 10.61 10.95 12.36
CA ASP A 223 11.85 11.16 11.61
C ASP A 223 11.58 11.81 10.25
N PRO A 224 12.56 12.57 9.71
CA PRO A 224 12.47 13.11 8.37
C PRO A 224 12.35 11.99 7.35
N ALA A 225 11.69 12.25 6.23
CA ALA A 225 11.61 11.29 5.14
C ALA A 225 12.31 11.83 3.89
N TYR A 226 13.01 10.94 3.20
CA TYR A 226 13.78 11.23 2.00
C TYR A 226 13.21 10.44 0.85
N LEU A 227 12.70 11.13 -0.16
CA LEU A 227 12.05 10.52 -1.33
C LEU A 227 12.87 10.79 -2.59
N ILE A 228 12.80 9.86 -3.54
CA ILE A 228 13.16 10.10 -4.94
C ILE A 228 11.94 9.97 -5.82
N CYS A 229 11.96 10.69 -6.92
CA CYS A 229 11.04 10.55 -8.04
C CYS A 229 11.85 10.45 -9.33
N THR A 230 11.50 9.53 -10.21
CA THR A 230 12.18 9.33 -11.51
C THR A 230 11.73 10.33 -12.57
N ASP A 231 10.77 11.18 -12.26
CA ASP A 231 10.40 12.34 -13.07
C ASP A 231 10.69 13.62 -12.29
N PRO A 232 11.66 14.46 -12.73
CA PRO A 232 12.02 15.70 -12.04
C PRO A 232 11.00 16.82 -12.21
N GLU A 233 10.02 16.68 -13.12
CA GLU A 233 9.07 17.75 -13.41
C GLU A 233 7.79 17.67 -12.57
N ILE A 234 7.56 16.56 -11.89
CA ILE A 234 6.38 16.42 -11.03
C ILE A 234 6.40 17.49 -9.93
N PRO A 235 5.30 18.25 -9.77
CA PRO A 235 5.16 19.23 -8.70
C PRO A 235 5.24 18.58 -7.30
N ALA A 236 5.84 19.30 -6.36
CA ALA A 236 6.09 18.78 -5.01
C ALA A 236 4.82 18.32 -4.28
N ASN A 237 3.70 19.01 -4.48
CA ASN A 237 2.41 18.63 -3.89
C ASN A 237 1.88 17.31 -4.45
N GLN A 238 2.01 17.08 -5.75
CA GLN A 238 1.56 15.84 -6.38
C GLN A 238 2.46 14.65 -5.98
N LEU A 239 3.78 14.85 -5.97
CA LEU A 239 4.74 13.85 -5.52
C LEU A 239 4.46 13.43 -4.07
N LEU A 240 4.32 14.41 -3.18
CA LEU A 240 4.03 14.16 -1.77
C LEU A 240 2.69 13.44 -1.61
N GLN A 241 1.64 13.89 -2.31
CA GLN A 241 0.31 13.28 -2.21
C GLN A 241 0.31 11.84 -2.70
N ALA A 242 0.93 11.55 -3.83
CA ALA A 242 1.04 10.19 -4.36
C ALA A 242 1.78 9.26 -3.37
N TYR A 243 2.84 9.75 -2.76
CA TYR A 243 3.56 8.98 -1.74
C TYR A 243 2.74 8.74 -0.47
N LEU A 244 1.98 9.73 -0.01
CA LEU A 244 1.11 9.59 1.18
C LEU A 244 -0.01 8.58 0.96
N TRP A 245 -0.58 8.48 -0.24
CA TRP A 245 -1.59 7.47 -0.56
C TRP A 245 -1.08 6.04 -0.40
N ARG A 246 0.21 5.79 -0.60
CA ARG A 246 0.83 4.48 -0.39
C ARG A 246 0.48 3.84 0.95
N TRP A 247 0.32 4.64 2.00
CA TRP A 247 -0.08 4.15 3.32
C TRP A 247 -1.42 3.38 3.32
N GLY A 248 -2.27 3.65 2.36
CA GLY A 248 -3.54 2.94 2.20
C GLY A 248 -3.39 1.42 1.99
N ILE A 249 -2.24 0.94 1.49
CA ILE A 249 -1.95 -0.50 1.38
C ILE A 249 -1.88 -1.16 2.78
N GLU A 250 -1.34 -0.47 3.77
CA GLU A 250 -1.28 -0.98 5.14
C GLU A 250 -2.68 -1.11 5.75
N THR A 251 -3.58 -0.19 5.41
CA THR A 251 -5.00 -0.30 5.75
C THR A 251 -5.66 -1.48 5.05
N ASN A 252 -5.36 -1.70 3.76
CA ASN A 252 -5.88 -2.86 3.03
C ASN A 252 -5.46 -4.16 3.70
N PHE A 253 -4.17 -4.36 3.98
CA PHE A 253 -3.68 -5.57 4.67
C PHE A 253 -4.33 -5.79 6.03
N ARG A 254 -4.57 -4.72 6.79
CA ARG A 254 -5.28 -4.82 8.05
C ARG A 254 -6.72 -5.30 7.83
N ASP A 255 -7.46 -4.64 6.96
CA ASP A 255 -8.88 -4.93 6.71
C ASP A 255 -9.06 -6.32 6.08
N GLU A 256 -8.19 -6.72 5.15
CA GLU A 256 -8.14 -8.06 4.56
C GLU A 256 -7.96 -9.14 5.63
N LYS A 257 -7.09 -8.92 6.61
CA LYS A 257 -6.87 -9.88 7.69
C LYS A 257 -7.99 -9.85 8.73
N THR A 258 -8.36 -8.67 9.22
CA THR A 258 -9.27 -8.56 10.38
C THR A 258 -10.74 -8.63 10.02
N LEU A 259 -11.15 -8.24 8.82
CA LEU A 259 -12.54 -8.21 8.40
C LEU A 259 -12.92 -9.33 7.44
N LEU A 260 -11.95 -9.78 6.61
CA LEU A 260 -12.19 -10.85 5.64
C LEU A 260 -11.49 -12.17 6.00
N GLY A 261 -10.62 -12.20 7.00
CA GLY A 261 -9.91 -13.41 7.43
C GLY A 261 -8.89 -13.92 6.40
N THR A 262 -8.30 -13.01 5.61
CA THR A 262 -7.29 -13.39 4.61
C THR A 262 -6.08 -14.05 5.28
N GLY A 263 -5.83 -15.31 4.94
CA GLY A 263 -4.77 -16.11 5.55
C GLY A 263 -5.25 -17.04 6.69
N GLU A 264 -6.52 -16.99 7.09
CA GLU A 264 -7.10 -17.84 8.14
C GLU A 264 -7.72 -19.14 7.59
N ALA A 265 -7.91 -19.22 6.28
CA ALA A 265 -8.46 -20.41 5.65
C ALA A 265 -7.58 -21.64 5.90
N GLN A 266 -8.17 -22.70 6.43
CA GLN A 266 -7.49 -23.96 6.78
C GLN A 266 -7.33 -24.88 5.55
N VAL A 267 -6.76 -24.35 4.46
CA VAL A 267 -6.50 -25.08 3.22
C VAL A 267 -5.07 -25.62 3.19
N ARG A 268 -4.89 -26.81 2.60
CA ARG A 268 -3.58 -27.49 2.51
C ARG A 268 -3.17 -27.84 1.09
N ASN A 269 -4.12 -27.87 0.16
CA ASN A 269 -3.82 -28.07 -1.25
C ASN A 269 -3.02 -26.88 -1.80
N PRO A 270 -1.89 -27.07 -2.49
CA PRO A 270 -1.04 -25.98 -3.01
C PRO A 270 -1.81 -24.95 -3.85
N ALA A 271 -2.72 -25.40 -4.71
CA ALA A 271 -3.55 -24.51 -5.52
C ALA A 271 -4.50 -23.68 -4.64
N SER A 272 -5.17 -24.31 -3.67
CA SER A 272 -6.08 -23.62 -2.75
C SER A 272 -5.34 -22.63 -1.83
N VAL A 273 -4.13 -22.98 -1.35
CA VAL A 273 -3.30 -22.08 -0.52
C VAL A 273 -2.94 -20.80 -1.26
N LYS A 274 -2.78 -20.88 -2.58
CA LYS A 274 -2.56 -19.71 -3.44
C LYS A 274 -3.87 -18.99 -3.77
N ALA A 275 -4.88 -19.73 -4.23
CA ALA A 275 -6.10 -19.16 -4.81
C ALA A 275 -7.03 -18.53 -3.74
N VAL A 276 -7.15 -19.12 -2.55
CA VAL A 276 -8.10 -18.64 -1.53
C VAL A 276 -7.76 -17.22 -1.07
N PRO A 277 -6.53 -16.88 -0.67
CA PRO A 277 -6.19 -15.50 -0.34
C PRO A 277 -6.40 -14.52 -1.50
N GLN A 278 -6.08 -14.94 -2.73
CA GLN A 278 -6.31 -14.12 -3.94
C GLN A 278 -7.79 -13.82 -4.13
N MET A 279 -8.67 -14.82 -3.98
CA MET A 279 -10.13 -14.63 -4.08
C MET A 279 -10.67 -13.71 -2.98
N MET A 280 -10.17 -13.83 -1.75
CA MET A 280 -10.57 -12.97 -0.66
C MET A 280 -10.18 -11.51 -0.92
N VAL A 281 -8.96 -11.26 -1.40
CA VAL A 281 -8.50 -9.92 -1.76
C VAL A 281 -9.26 -9.38 -2.98
N ALA A 282 -9.57 -10.21 -3.97
CA ALA A 282 -10.40 -9.81 -5.11
C ALA A 282 -11.83 -9.43 -4.66
N SER A 283 -12.43 -10.19 -3.76
CA SER A 283 -13.75 -9.86 -3.17
C SER A 283 -13.69 -8.53 -2.40
N TYR A 284 -12.60 -8.29 -1.68
CA TYR A 284 -12.37 -7.01 -1.00
C TYR A 284 -12.28 -5.85 -2.00
N ALA A 285 -11.52 -6.01 -3.07
CA ALA A 285 -11.41 -5.00 -4.12
C ALA A 285 -12.77 -4.68 -4.76
N LEU A 286 -13.58 -5.69 -5.07
CA LEU A 286 -14.94 -5.52 -5.60
C LEU A 286 -15.84 -4.79 -4.62
N LEU A 287 -15.78 -5.11 -3.33
CA LEU A 287 -16.55 -4.41 -2.28
C LEU A 287 -16.18 -2.93 -2.23
N LEU A 288 -14.89 -2.60 -2.29
CA LEU A 288 -14.43 -1.21 -2.30
C LEU A 288 -14.89 -0.48 -3.57
N LEU A 289 -14.79 -1.12 -4.73
CA LEU A 289 -15.24 -0.54 -6.02
C LEU A 289 -16.76 -0.30 -6.02
N ALA A 290 -17.55 -1.25 -5.51
CA ALA A 290 -18.98 -1.10 -5.35
C ALA A 290 -19.32 0.12 -4.46
N GLY A 291 -18.62 0.24 -3.33
CA GLY A 291 -18.79 1.39 -2.43
C GLY A 291 -18.42 2.73 -3.10
N ILE A 292 -17.35 2.77 -3.89
CA ILE A 292 -16.96 3.97 -4.65
C ILE A 292 -18.00 4.29 -5.72
N LYS A 293 -18.50 3.29 -6.44
CA LYS A 293 -19.51 3.48 -7.49
C LYS A 293 -20.81 4.03 -6.93
N LEU A 294 -21.21 3.59 -5.74
CA LEU A 294 -22.48 4.01 -5.12
C LEU A 294 -22.38 5.37 -4.43
N TRP A 295 -21.26 5.66 -3.76
CA TRP A 295 -21.14 6.82 -2.86
C TRP A 295 -19.94 7.72 -3.13
N GLY A 296 -19.12 7.45 -4.15
CA GLY A 296 -17.85 8.14 -4.37
C GLY A 296 -16.78 7.75 -3.36
N VAL A 297 -15.61 8.33 -3.49
CA VAL A 297 -14.47 8.07 -2.60
C VAL A 297 -14.74 8.53 -1.17
N LYS A 298 -15.44 9.66 -1.03
CA LYS A 298 -15.77 10.32 0.24
C LYS A 298 -17.12 9.92 0.82
N GLY A 299 -17.96 9.27 0.01
CA GLY A 299 -19.36 9.07 0.32
C GLY A 299 -19.62 8.10 1.47
N MET A 300 -20.82 8.24 2.00
CA MET A 300 -21.39 7.37 3.06
C MET A 300 -22.84 7.06 2.71
N PRO A 301 -23.35 5.87 3.12
CA PRO A 301 -24.78 5.58 3.03
C PRO A 301 -25.60 6.69 3.68
N GLN A 302 -26.65 7.15 2.99
CA GLN A 302 -27.50 8.24 3.48
C GLN A 302 -28.35 7.85 4.69
N SER A 303 -28.76 6.58 4.80
CA SER A 303 -29.54 6.07 5.91
C SER A 303 -28.69 5.18 6.81
N ARG A 304 -28.27 5.72 7.93
CA ARG A 304 -27.70 4.92 9.02
C ARG A 304 -28.65 4.92 10.19
N ASN A 305 -29.39 3.85 10.33
CA ASN A 305 -30.00 3.52 11.63
C ASN A 305 -28.89 2.97 12.52
N ILE A 306 -28.13 3.87 13.13
CA ILE A 306 -27.09 3.51 14.09
C ILE A 306 -27.78 3.27 15.43
N PRO A 307 -27.50 2.16 16.11
CA PRO A 307 -28.01 1.95 17.46
C PRO A 307 -27.66 3.13 18.38
N LYS A 308 -28.58 3.49 19.28
CA LYS A 308 -28.41 4.67 20.19
C LYS A 308 -27.14 4.63 21.02
N TRP A 309 -26.58 3.43 21.26
CA TRP A 309 -25.34 3.25 22.00
C TRP A 309 -24.08 3.49 21.15
N GLN A 310 -24.22 3.58 19.84
CA GLN A 310 -23.10 3.85 18.94
C GLN A 310 -23.03 5.36 18.69
N THR A 311 -22.10 6.04 19.34
CA THR A 311 -21.86 7.47 19.14
C THR A 311 -21.51 7.74 17.68
N LEU A 312 -22.18 8.72 17.10
CA LEU A 312 -21.87 9.28 15.77
C LEU A 312 -20.54 10.03 15.84
N ASN A 313 -19.43 9.31 15.83
CA ASN A 313 -18.18 9.95 15.41
C ASN A 313 -18.39 10.39 13.95
N LYS A 314 -18.23 11.68 13.69
CA LYS A 314 -18.29 12.24 12.33
C LYS A 314 -17.23 11.52 11.48
N LYS A 315 -17.61 10.41 10.85
CA LYS A 315 -16.73 9.71 9.92
C LYS A 315 -16.74 10.49 8.62
N TYR A 316 -15.58 10.74 8.09
CA TYR A 316 -15.44 11.49 6.82
C TYR A 316 -15.76 10.63 5.60
N ARG A 317 -15.78 9.29 5.74
CA ARG A 317 -16.16 8.34 4.68
C ARG A 317 -16.55 6.98 5.28
N ALA A 318 -17.28 6.16 4.52
CA ALA A 318 -17.59 4.79 4.91
C ALA A 318 -16.30 3.97 5.10
N SER A 319 -16.19 3.26 6.22
CA SER A 319 -15.13 2.27 6.44
C SER A 319 -15.45 0.97 5.70
N THR A 320 -14.48 0.06 5.56
CA THR A 320 -14.71 -1.29 5.01
C THR A 320 -15.80 -2.02 5.78
N ASN A 321 -15.81 -1.93 7.11
CA ASN A 321 -16.85 -2.52 7.94
C ASN A 321 -18.24 -1.94 7.65
N ASP A 322 -18.33 -0.64 7.36
CA ASP A 322 -19.60 -0.02 6.96
C ASP A 322 -20.10 -0.59 5.62
N LEU A 323 -19.20 -0.83 4.66
CA LEU A 323 -19.53 -1.47 3.38
C LEU A 323 -20.01 -2.91 3.57
N ILE A 324 -19.34 -3.70 4.42
CA ILE A 324 -19.74 -5.07 4.75
C ILE A 324 -21.12 -5.09 5.41
N LYS A 325 -21.37 -4.18 6.35
CA LYS A 325 -22.67 -4.07 7.02
C LYS A 325 -23.79 -3.70 6.04
N GLN A 326 -23.50 -2.77 5.13
CA GLN A 326 -24.47 -2.40 4.10
C GLN A 326 -24.77 -3.57 3.16
N LEU A 327 -23.73 -4.26 2.65
CA LEU A 327 -23.92 -5.43 1.79
C LEU A 327 -24.72 -6.54 2.49
N ARG A 328 -24.41 -6.82 3.77
CA ARG A 328 -25.19 -7.79 4.56
C ARG A 328 -26.64 -7.37 4.71
N SER A 329 -26.88 -6.08 4.96
CA SER A 329 -28.23 -5.54 5.07
C SER A 329 -29.02 -5.74 3.79
N GLU A 330 -28.42 -5.47 2.63
CA GLU A 330 -29.09 -5.64 1.32
C GLU A 330 -29.33 -7.12 0.99
N LEU A 331 -28.36 -7.99 1.22
CA LEU A 331 -28.50 -9.42 0.95
C LEU A 331 -29.61 -10.08 1.81
N TRP A 332 -29.85 -9.55 3.00
CA TRP A 332 -30.88 -10.12 3.90
C TRP A 332 -32.23 -9.42 3.79
N ALA A 333 -32.28 -8.21 3.22
CA ALA A 333 -33.54 -7.47 3.09
C ALA A 333 -34.59 -8.22 2.29
N ASP A 334 -34.23 -8.84 1.17
CA ASP A 334 -35.14 -9.63 0.34
C ASP A 334 -35.64 -10.88 1.04
N SER A 335 -34.81 -11.50 1.86
CA SER A 335 -35.16 -12.71 2.63
C SER A 335 -36.17 -12.43 3.76
N ILE A 336 -36.33 -11.16 4.14
CA ILE A 336 -37.24 -10.71 5.22
C ILE A 336 -38.53 -10.13 4.64
N ALA A 337 -38.88 -10.44 3.39
CA ALA A 337 -40.12 -9.98 2.76
C ALA A 337 -40.25 -8.44 2.75
N SER A 338 -39.35 -7.78 2.01
CA SER A 338 -39.44 -6.37 1.58
C SER A 338 -39.58 -5.28 2.66
N THR A 339 -39.26 -5.57 3.90
CA THR A 339 -39.11 -4.51 4.90
C THR A 339 -37.74 -3.86 4.77
N ASN A 340 -37.72 -2.55 4.61
CA ASN A 340 -36.50 -1.79 4.73
C ASN A 340 -35.83 -2.09 6.07
N TYR A 341 -34.51 -2.18 6.11
CA TYR A 341 -33.75 -2.36 7.36
C TYR A 341 -34.17 -1.33 8.42
N SER A 342 -34.52 -0.10 8.00
CA SER A 342 -35.11 0.94 8.83
C SER A 342 -36.41 0.51 9.49
N ASP A 343 -37.30 -0.10 8.74
CA ASP A 343 -38.63 -0.50 9.22
C ASP A 343 -38.53 -1.69 10.16
N PHE A 344 -37.58 -2.60 9.90
CA PHE A 344 -37.25 -3.70 10.79
C PHE A 344 -36.69 -3.22 12.14
N VAL A 345 -35.76 -2.26 12.13
CA VAL A 345 -35.15 -1.72 13.36
C VAL A 345 -36.11 -0.80 14.11
N SER A 346 -36.94 -0.05 13.40
CA SER A 346 -37.93 0.87 14.00
C SER A 346 -39.19 0.19 14.51
N LYS A 347 -39.40 -1.10 14.22
CA LYS A 347 -40.62 -1.87 14.52
C LYS A 347 -41.89 -1.26 13.91
N GLN A 348 -41.78 -0.44 12.89
CA GLN A 348 -42.94 0.29 12.33
C GLN A 348 -43.87 -0.56 11.47
N ASN A 349 -43.40 -1.71 10.98
CA ASN A 349 -44.23 -2.66 10.21
C ASN A 349 -44.16 -4.06 10.81
N SER A 350 -44.97 -4.32 11.81
CA SER A 350 -45.09 -5.64 12.38
C SER A 350 -46.12 -6.47 11.59
N ASN A 351 -45.73 -6.98 10.42
CA ASN A 351 -46.47 -8.11 9.85
C ASN A 351 -46.23 -9.36 10.70
N ARG A 352 -47.27 -9.93 11.25
CA ARG A 352 -47.24 -11.10 12.16
C ARG A 352 -46.49 -12.32 11.61
N SER A 353 -46.24 -12.39 10.32
CA SER A 353 -45.47 -13.48 9.70
C SER A 353 -43.95 -13.44 9.98
N LEU A 354 -43.40 -12.33 10.46
CA LEU A 354 -41.99 -12.18 10.82
C LEU A 354 -41.63 -12.77 12.18
N PHE A 355 -42.60 -13.20 12.99
CA PHE A 355 -42.35 -13.70 14.32
C PHE A 355 -41.66 -15.09 14.39
N ASN A 356 -41.53 -15.78 13.27
CA ASN A 356 -40.77 -17.03 13.21
C ASN A 356 -39.25 -16.85 13.00
N ILE A 357 -38.76 -15.64 12.71
CA ILE A 357 -37.33 -15.36 12.61
C ILE A 357 -36.85 -14.94 14.00
N LYS A 358 -35.89 -15.65 14.54
CA LYS A 358 -35.27 -15.29 15.84
C LYS A 358 -34.54 -13.94 15.67
N ILE A 359 -35.25 -12.86 15.98
CA ILE A 359 -34.79 -11.47 15.92
C ILE A 359 -33.37 -11.26 16.54
N PRO A 360 -32.99 -11.88 17.67
CA PRO A 360 -31.65 -11.78 18.21
C PRO A 360 -30.57 -12.33 17.29
N ALA A 361 -30.79 -13.43 16.61
CA ALA A 361 -29.83 -14.02 15.67
C ALA A 361 -29.63 -13.14 14.42
N PHE A 362 -30.70 -12.51 13.99
CA PHE A 362 -30.67 -11.60 12.84
C PHE A 362 -29.92 -10.30 13.15
N SER A 363 -30.22 -9.68 14.29
CA SER A 363 -29.49 -8.49 14.76
C SER A 363 -28.01 -8.82 14.99
N ALA A 364 -27.67 -10.01 15.48
CA ALA A 364 -26.31 -10.46 15.62
C ALA A 364 -25.58 -10.56 14.28
N VAL A 365 -26.18 -11.12 13.23
CA VAL A 365 -25.59 -11.24 11.89
C VAL A 365 -25.30 -9.87 11.28
N LEU A 366 -26.16 -8.87 11.49
CA LEU A 366 -25.99 -7.54 10.97
C LEU A 366 -24.95 -6.70 11.75
N HIS A 367 -24.81 -6.96 13.04
CA HIS A 367 -23.99 -6.17 13.96
C HIS A 367 -22.77 -6.90 14.51
N VAL A 368 -22.55 -8.16 14.15
CA VAL A 368 -21.32 -8.87 14.55
C VAL A 368 -20.12 -8.10 14.04
N ASN A 369 -19.38 -7.52 14.97
CA ASN A 369 -17.99 -7.17 14.71
C ASN A 369 -17.27 -8.51 14.54
N THR A 370 -16.88 -8.84 13.31
CA THR A 370 -15.81 -9.82 13.10
C THR A 370 -14.56 -9.16 13.65
N GLY A 371 -14.35 -9.32 14.95
CA GLY A 371 -13.19 -8.85 15.70
C GLY A 371 -11.97 -9.69 15.40
#